data_d2c08ea532796e2ce9dbcb4513b66f7b
#
_entry.id   d2c08ea532796e2ce9dbcb4513b66f7b
#
_cell.length_a   1.000
_cell.length_b   1.000
_cell.length_c   1.000
_cell.angle_alpha   90.00
_cell.angle_beta   90.00
_cell.angle_gamma   90.00
#
_symmetry.space_group_name_H-M   'P 1'
#
loop_
_entity.id
_entity.type
_entity.pdbx_description
1 polymer ?
#
loop_
_entity_poly.entity_id
_entity_poly.type
_entity_poly.pdbx_seq_one_letter_code
_entity_poly.pdbx_strand_id
1 'polypeptide(L)'
;MRIVIVGAGEVGYNVAETLSTEGYDVTVVEQDDERAAKTESELDVLVVRGNGARPNVLEQAGVTPGCDVDILVACTDHDEINILACWIAKRCGVGRVIARARGLEFTDSPTWGKELGIDVM
;
A
#
# COMPACT_ATOMS: atom_id res chain seq x y z
N MET A 1 -4.53 5.28 -14.18
CA MET A 1 -4.86 4.79 -12.83
C MET A 1 -3.69 5.04 -11.90
N ARG A 2 -3.94 5.62 -10.76
CA ARG A 2 -2.92 5.90 -9.76
C ARG A 2 -2.97 4.86 -8.65
N ILE A 3 -1.83 4.23 -8.37
CA ILE A 3 -1.72 3.10 -7.44
C ILE A 3 -0.63 3.39 -6.42
N VAL A 4 -0.93 3.17 -5.14
CA VAL A 4 0.06 3.26 -4.07
C VAL A 4 0.29 1.86 -3.51
N ILE A 5 1.56 1.46 -3.40
CA ILE A 5 1.95 0.17 -2.86
C ILE A 5 2.75 0.42 -1.59
N VAL A 6 2.30 -0.15 -0.47
CA VAL A 6 3.01 -0.06 0.81
C VAL A 6 3.78 -1.37 1.00
N GLY A 7 5.09 -1.27 0.97
CA GLY A 7 6.00 -2.41 1.07
C GLY A 7 6.64 -2.77 -0.25
N ALA A 8 7.97 -2.87 -0.26
CA ALA A 8 8.76 -3.26 -1.44
C ALA A 8 9.60 -4.51 -1.16
N GLY A 9 9.07 -5.43 -0.38
CA GLY A 9 9.59 -6.79 -0.26
C GLY A 9 9.31 -7.57 -1.54
N GLU A 10 9.45 -8.88 -1.49
CA GLU A 10 9.27 -9.70 -2.68
C GLU A 10 7.93 -9.47 -3.38
N VAL A 11 6.83 -9.48 -2.61
CA VAL A 11 5.49 -9.32 -3.18
C VAL A 11 5.28 -7.91 -3.71
N GLY A 12 5.54 -6.90 -2.88
CA GLY A 12 5.31 -5.50 -3.27
C GLY A 12 6.17 -5.06 -4.43
N TYR A 13 7.44 -5.47 -4.46
CA TYR A 13 8.32 -5.18 -5.57
C TYR A 13 7.79 -5.77 -6.87
N ASN A 14 7.38 -7.04 -6.86
CA ASN A 14 6.86 -7.70 -8.06
C ASN A 14 5.56 -7.07 -8.56
N VAL A 15 4.69 -6.67 -7.64
CA VAL A 15 3.45 -5.98 -8.01
C VAL A 15 3.77 -4.62 -8.63
N ALA A 16 4.68 -3.87 -8.02
CA ALA A 16 5.11 -2.57 -8.54
C ALA A 16 5.74 -2.69 -9.93
N GLU A 17 6.59 -3.69 -10.12
CA GLU A 17 7.22 -3.94 -11.42
C GLU A 17 6.17 -4.22 -12.50
N THR A 18 5.25 -5.11 -12.22
CA THR A 18 4.20 -5.48 -13.17
C THR A 18 3.35 -4.27 -13.55
N LEU A 19 2.88 -3.53 -12.55
CA LEU A 19 1.98 -2.41 -12.79
C LEU A 19 2.67 -1.23 -13.47
N SER A 20 3.91 -0.92 -13.09
CA SER A 20 4.66 0.16 -13.73
C SER A 20 5.00 -0.18 -15.19
N THR A 21 5.29 -1.45 -15.48
CA THR A 21 5.55 -1.91 -16.83
C THR A 21 4.29 -1.80 -17.71
N GLU A 22 3.12 -1.96 -17.12
CA GLU A 22 1.86 -1.81 -17.82
C GLU A 22 1.44 -0.34 -18.00
N GLY A 23 2.23 0.61 -17.50
CA GLY A 23 2.00 2.04 -17.70
C GLY A 23 1.17 2.71 -16.63
N TYR A 24 0.86 2.05 -15.53
CA TYR A 24 0.16 2.69 -14.41
C TYR A 24 1.10 3.62 -13.64
N ASP A 25 0.50 4.64 -13.03
CA ASP A 25 1.22 5.60 -12.19
C ASP A 25 1.36 5.00 -10.78
N VAL A 26 2.54 4.47 -10.49
CA VAL A 26 2.80 3.72 -9.24
C VAL A 26 3.71 4.51 -8.31
N THR A 27 3.29 4.63 -7.05
CA THR A 27 4.12 5.14 -5.96
C THR A 27 4.29 4.02 -4.93
N VAL A 28 5.53 3.82 -4.48
CA VAL A 28 5.86 2.79 -3.49
C VAL A 28 6.27 3.46 -2.19
N VAL A 29 5.71 3.02 -1.07
CA VAL A 29 6.08 3.45 0.28
C VAL A 29 6.90 2.32 0.90
N GLU A 30 8.15 2.59 1.27
CA GLU A 30 9.03 1.59 1.86
C GLU A 30 9.91 2.22 2.95
N GLN A 31 9.94 1.59 4.13
CA GLN A 31 10.72 2.13 5.24
C GLN A 31 12.16 1.64 5.28
N ASP A 32 12.48 0.50 4.63
CA ASP A 32 13.83 -0.01 4.57
C ASP A 32 14.64 0.71 3.48
N ASP A 33 15.77 1.32 3.86
CA ASP A 33 16.55 2.12 2.93
C ASP A 33 17.10 1.34 1.75
N GLU A 34 17.52 0.10 1.94
CA GLU A 34 18.05 -0.73 0.86
C GLU A 34 16.96 -1.10 -0.13
N ARG A 35 15.80 -1.51 0.36
CA ARG A 35 14.67 -1.86 -0.50
C ARG A 35 14.14 -0.65 -1.25
N ALA A 36 14.09 0.50 -0.58
CA ALA A 36 13.66 1.74 -1.21
C ALA A 36 14.61 2.15 -2.33
N ALA A 37 15.92 2.09 -2.07
CA ALA A 37 16.93 2.44 -3.07
C ALA A 37 16.90 1.49 -4.28
N LYS A 38 16.76 0.19 -4.03
CA LYS A 38 16.65 -0.80 -5.09
C LYS A 38 15.42 -0.55 -5.97
N THR A 39 14.28 -0.32 -5.36
CA THR A 39 13.03 -0.06 -6.07
C THR A 39 13.14 1.20 -6.91
N GLU A 40 13.67 2.27 -6.34
CA GLU A 40 13.84 3.55 -7.03
C GLU A 40 14.77 3.44 -8.23
N SER A 41 15.85 2.67 -8.11
CA SER A 41 16.84 2.54 -9.19
C SER A 41 16.40 1.57 -10.29
N GLU A 42 15.57 0.58 -9.98
CA GLU A 42 15.22 -0.48 -10.93
C GLU A 42 13.84 -0.32 -11.58
N LEU A 43 12.92 0.40 -10.97
CA LEU A 43 11.56 0.53 -11.47
C LEU A 43 11.20 1.97 -11.80
N ASP A 44 10.29 2.14 -12.73
CA ASP A 44 9.74 3.45 -13.09
C ASP A 44 8.59 3.79 -12.13
N VAL A 45 8.92 4.07 -10.89
CA VAL A 45 7.97 4.40 -9.83
C VAL A 45 8.52 5.55 -8.98
N LEU A 46 7.63 6.25 -8.29
CA LEU A 46 8.04 7.17 -7.23
C LEU A 46 8.19 6.36 -5.95
N VAL A 47 9.18 6.70 -5.14
CA VAL A 47 9.42 6.03 -3.86
C VAL A 47 9.36 7.04 -2.73
N VAL A 48 8.54 6.75 -1.73
CA VAL A 48 8.45 7.52 -0.48
C VAL A 48 9.02 6.64 0.63
N ARG A 49 10.01 7.15 1.34
CA ARG A 49 10.66 6.41 2.43
C ARG A 49 9.95 6.68 3.74
N GLY A 50 9.47 5.64 4.37
CA GLY A 50 8.81 5.74 5.66
C GLY A 50 7.88 4.59 5.94
N ASN A 51 7.27 4.65 7.13
CA ASN A 51 6.33 3.63 7.59
C ASN A 51 4.93 3.96 7.06
N GLY A 52 4.36 3.04 6.28
CA GLY A 52 3.04 3.22 5.67
C GLY A 52 1.86 3.25 6.63
N ALA A 53 2.08 2.98 7.92
CA ALA A 53 1.06 3.16 8.94
C ALA A 53 1.00 4.59 9.47
N ARG A 54 1.85 5.49 8.98
CA ARG A 54 1.86 6.88 9.42
C ARG A 54 1.16 7.79 8.40
N PRO A 55 0.16 8.56 8.85
CA PRO A 55 -0.59 9.43 7.93
C PRO A 55 0.28 10.42 7.15
N ASN A 56 1.31 10.99 7.77
CA ASN A 56 2.18 11.94 7.10
C ASN A 56 3.03 11.30 5.99
N VAL A 57 3.38 10.03 6.13
CA VAL A 57 4.10 9.29 5.10
C VAL A 57 3.16 8.99 3.93
N LEU A 58 1.94 8.53 4.24
CA LEU A 58 0.93 8.29 3.21
C LEU A 58 0.56 9.57 2.47
N GLU A 59 0.52 10.70 3.16
CA GLU A 59 0.29 11.99 2.54
C GLU A 59 1.34 12.32 1.49
N GLN A 60 2.61 12.04 1.77
CA GLN A 60 3.70 12.24 0.80
C GLN A 60 3.52 11.36 -0.44
N ALA A 61 2.85 10.23 -0.29
CA ALA A 61 2.55 9.32 -1.41
C ALA A 61 1.27 9.70 -2.16
N GLY A 62 0.62 10.78 -1.77
CA GLY A 62 -0.60 11.24 -2.43
C GLY A 62 -1.90 10.78 -1.78
N VAL A 63 -1.82 10.09 -0.64
CA VAL A 63 -3.01 9.64 0.09
C VAL A 63 -3.44 10.74 1.05
N THR A 64 -4.29 11.61 0.57
CA THR A 64 -4.82 12.77 1.31
C THR A 64 -6.35 12.77 1.20
N PRO A 65 -7.05 13.45 2.12
CA PRO A 65 -8.51 13.54 2.03
C PRO A 65 -8.97 14.05 0.66
N GLY A 66 -9.84 13.29 0.01
CA GLY A 66 -10.34 13.62 -1.33
C GLY A 66 -9.36 13.34 -2.45
N CYS A 67 -8.35 12.49 -2.22
CA CYS A 67 -7.32 12.18 -3.21
C CYS A 67 -7.86 11.41 -4.41
N ASP A 68 -7.04 11.37 -5.47
CA ASP A 68 -7.37 10.66 -6.71
C ASP A 68 -6.66 9.30 -6.82
N VAL A 69 -6.20 8.76 -5.71
CA VAL A 69 -5.60 7.41 -5.68
C VAL A 69 -6.71 6.37 -5.90
N ASP A 70 -6.53 5.54 -6.90
CA ASP A 70 -7.54 4.53 -7.25
C ASP A 70 -7.43 3.27 -6.40
N ILE A 71 -6.20 2.82 -6.15
CA ILE A 71 -5.96 1.57 -5.41
C ILE A 71 -4.77 1.76 -4.47
N LEU A 72 -4.89 1.23 -3.26
CA LEU A 72 -3.75 1.08 -2.35
C LEU A 72 -3.62 -0.39 -1.99
N VAL A 73 -2.42 -0.93 -2.18
CA VAL A 73 -2.08 -2.31 -1.82
C VAL A 73 -1.04 -2.26 -0.71
N ALA A 74 -1.38 -2.80 0.46
CA ALA A 74 -0.46 -2.88 1.59
C ALA A 74 -0.02 -4.32 1.78
N CYS A 75 1.27 -4.58 1.55
CA CYS A 75 1.84 -5.93 1.51
C CYS A 75 3.20 -6.02 2.21
N THR A 76 3.33 -5.34 3.33
CA THR A 76 4.51 -5.48 4.20
C THR A 76 4.44 -6.80 4.97
N ASP A 77 5.50 -7.11 5.71
CA ASP A 77 5.54 -8.31 6.58
C ASP A 77 4.75 -8.13 7.89
N HIS A 78 4.15 -6.97 8.10
CA HIS A 78 3.44 -6.64 9.34
C HIS A 78 1.97 -6.39 9.05
N ASP A 79 1.10 -7.32 9.50
CA ASP A 79 -0.34 -7.21 9.30
C ASP A 79 -0.91 -5.89 9.83
N GLU A 80 -0.41 -5.43 10.99
CA GLU A 80 -0.89 -4.20 11.63
C GLU A 80 -0.62 -2.98 10.76
N ILE A 81 0.54 -2.92 10.12
CA ILE A 81 0.87 -1.82 9.20
C ILE A 81 -0.04 -1.88 7.99
N ASN A 82 -0.24 -3.07 7.43
CA ASN A 82 -1.07 -3.25 6.25
C ASN A 82 -2.52 -2.83 6.52
N ILE A 83 -3.05 -3.25 7.64
CA ILE A 83 -4.43 -2.95 8.04
C ILE A 83 -4.59 -1.45 8.30
N LEU A 84 -3.68 -0.85 9.06
CA LEU A 84 -3.78 0.57 9.38
C LEU A 84 -3.61 1.45 8.15
N ALA A 85 -2.68 1.11 7.26
CA ALA A 85 -2.51 1.85 6.01
C ALA A 85 -3.79 1.83 5.17
N CYS A 86 -4.42 0.67 5.05
CA CYS A 86 -5.68 0.53 4.33
C CYS A 86 -6.83 1.30 5.00
N TRP A 87 -6.89 1.27 6.32
CA TRP A 87 -7.90 2.01 7.07
C TRP A 87 -7.79 3.52 6.82
N ILE A 88 -6.58 4.05 6.89
CA ILE A 88 -6.32 5.47 6.63
C ILE A 88 -6.68 5.80 5.18
N ALA A 89 -6.22 4.98 4.24
CA ALA A 89 -6.46 5.21 2.82
C ALA A 89 -7.95 5.24 2.48
N LYS A 90 -8.72 4.34 3.05
CA LYS A 90 -10.16 4.30 2.82
C LYS A 90 -10.83 5.57 3.30
N ARG A 91 -10.41 6.10 4.44
CA ARG A 91 -10.93 7.35 4.98
C ARG A 91 -10.54 8.57 4.16
N CYS A 92 -9.45 8.47 3.41
CA CYS A 92 -9.03 9.53 2.49
C CYS A 92 -9.77 9.47 1.15
N GLY A 93 -10.55 8.43 0.90
CA GLY A 93 -11.31 8.29 -0.33
C GLY A 93 -10.65 7.44 -1.40
N VAL A 94 -9.63 6.66 -1.06
CA VAL A 94 -9.03 5.72 -2.00
C VAL A 94 -10.10 4.72 -2.45
N GLY A 95 -10.21 4.52 -3.76
CA GLY A 95 -11.29 3.74 -4.34
C GLY A 95 -11.34 2.28 -3.89
N ARG A 96 -10.18 1.63 -3.84
CA ARG A 96 -10.07 0.24 -3.38
C ARG A 96 -8.82 0.05 -2.54
N VAL A 97 -8.94 -0.64 -1.43
CA VAL A 97 -7.81 -0.94 -0.55
C VAL A 97 -7.69 -2.46 -0.37
N ILE A 98 -6.45 -2.94 -0.47
CA ILE A 98 -6.13 -4.37 -0.41
C ILE A 98 -5.04 -4.54 0.63
N ALA A 99 -5.29 -5.34 1.66
CA ALA A 99 -4.34 -5.60 2.73
C ALA A 99 -3.92 -7.06 2.73
N ARG A 100 -2.61 -7.31 2.76
CA ARG A 100 -2.10 -8.64 3.03
C ARG A 100 -2.22 -8.88 4.54
N ALA A 101 -2.91 -9.93 4.93
CA ALA A 101 -3.04 -10.32 6.33
C ALA A 101 -2.75 -11.81 6.45
N ARG A 102 -1.76 -12.17 7.26
CA ARG A 102 -1.36 -13.55 7.50
C ARG A 102 -1.98 -14.11 8.78
N GLY A 103 -2.38 -13.24 9.71
CA GLY A 103 -3.00 -13.66 10.94
C GLY A 103 -4.38 -14.25 10.68
N LEU A 104 -4.58 -15.48 11.10
CA LEU A 104 -5.83 -16.20 10.86
C LEU A 104 -7.04 -15.49 11.44
N GLU A 105 -6.87 -14.78 12.55
CA GLU A 105 -7.94 -14.02 13.17
C GLU A 105 -8.51 -12.92 12.27
N PHE A 106 -7.72 -12.41 11.32
CA PHE A 106 -8.19 -11.39 10.36
C PHE A 106 -8.82 -12.03 9.13
N THR A 107 -8.31 -13.18 8.68
CA THR A 107 -8.75 -13.81 7.43
C THR A 107 -9.91 -14.79 7.64
N ASP A 108 -9.99 -15.44 8.80
CA ASP A 108 -11.04 -16.39 9.11
C ASP A 108 -12.34 -15.74 9.58
N SER A 109 -12.30 -14.45 9.92
CA SER A 109 -13.48 -13.70 10.31
C SER A 109 -13.87 -12.74 9.20
N PRO A 110 -14.91 -13.04 8.41
CA PRO A 110 -15.30 -12.18 7.29
C PRO A 110 -15.78 -10.78 7.72
N THR A 111 -16.07 -10.61 9.00
CA THR A 111 -16.56 -9.33 9.51
C THR A 111 -15.44 -8.29 9.68
N TRP A 112 -14.20 -8.71 9.95
CA TRP A 112 -13.12 -7.75 10.21
C TRP A 112 -12.78 -6.89 8.99
N GLY A 113 -12.70 -7.48 7.81
CA GLY A 113 -12.47 -6.71 6.59
C GLY A 113 -13.53 -5.64 6.40
N LYS A 114 -14.78 -6.02 6.56
CA LYS A 114 -15.92 -5.11 6.41
C LYS A 114 -15.92 -4.01 7.47
N GLU A 115 -15.66 -4.37 8.73
CA GLU A 115 -15.61 -3.41 9.83
C GLU A 115 -14.50 -2.37 9.64
N LEU A 116 -13.36 -2.80 9.11
CA LEU A 116 -12.23 -1.91 8.87
C LEU A 116 -12.34 -1.15 7.55
N GLY A 117 -13.30 -1.47 6.72
CA GLY A 117 -13.47 -0.85 5.40
C GLY A 117 -12.45 -1.34 4.38
N ILE A 118 -11.87 -2.51 4.59
CA ILE A 118 -10.88 -3.10 3.69
C ILE A 118 -11.60 -3.95 2.65
N ASP A 119 -11.35 -3.68 1.38
CA ASP A 119 -12.06 -4.35 0.28
C ASP A 119 -11.60 -5.78 0.05
N VAL A 120 -10.30 -6.03 0.20
CA VAL A 120 -9.71 -7.37 0.07
C VAL A 120 -8.66 -7.56 1.16
N MET A 121 -8.68 -8.73 1.77
CA MET A 121 -7.78 -9.00 2.88
C MET A 121 -7.19 -10.41 2.79
#